data_22d20e488274819b189759b5101af514
#
_entry.id   22d20e488274819b189759b5101af514
#
_cell.length_a   1.000
_cell.length_b   1.000
_cell.length_c   1.000
_cell.angle_alpha   90.00
_cell.angle_beta   90.00
_cell.angle_gamma   90.00
#
_symmetry.space_group_name_H-M   'P 1'
#
loop_
_entity.id
_entity.type
_entity.pdbx_description
1 polymer ?
#
loop_
_entity_poly.entity_id
_entity_poly.type
_entity_poly.pdbx_seq_one_letter_code
_entity_poly.pdbx_strand_id
1 'polypeptide(L)'
;QDITLREVVELAGGLTFAGDSTQLVVYRMAFEGLNIGELQEIPLNLSRDGDFIFSPFDALVVRRKFGFEFQEFVSIKGEVAYPGRYALREGETVKDLIRKAGGLTSEAFPQAATFQRQGKGRIFISIEKILRSGGSYENIEMLPGDQIIIPTKD
;
A
#
# COMPACT_ATOMS: atom_id res chain seq x y z
N GLN A 1 24.46 -7.48 30.89
CA GLN A 1 24.99 -6.47 30.00
C GLN A 1 23.86 -5.82 29.22
N ASP A 2 23.81 -4.51 29.28
CA ASP A 2 22.74 -3.74 28.68
C ASP A 2 22.90 -3.67 27.17
N ILE A 3 21.77 -3.81 26.45
CA ILE A 3 21.73 -3.67 25.01
C ILE A 3 20.92 -2.42 24.67
N THR A 4 21.48 -1.59 23.80
CA THR A 4 20.83 -0.37 23.35
C THR A 4 20.03 -0.58 22.09
N LEU A 5 19.12 0.37 21.80
CA LEU A 5 18.33 0.34 20.55
C LEU A 5 19.25 0.28 19.33
N ARG A 6 20.32 1.07 19.32
CA ARG A 6 21.26 1.08 18.20
C ARG A 6 21.88 -0.30 17.98
N GLU A 7 22.27 -0.96 19.07
CA GLU A 7 22.85 -2.31 18.99
C GLU A 7 21.86 -3.35 18.51
N VAL A 8 20.60 -3.26 18.97
CA VAL A 8 19.56 -4.20 18.53
C VAL A 8 19.34 -4.06 17.02
N VAL A 9 19.26 -2.84 16.52
CA VAL A 9 19.06 -2.60 15.09
C VAL A 9 20.24 -3.15 14.28
N GLU A 10 21.46 -2.94 14.78
CA GLU A 10 22.66 -3.46 14.12
C GLU A 10 22.70 -4.98 14.10
N LEU A 11 22.32 -5.62 15.21
CA LEU A 11 22.28 -7.09 15.28
C LEU A 11 21.25 -7.69 14.33
N ALA A 12 20.18 -6.97 14.06
CA ALA A 12 19.16 -7.40 13.12
C ALA A 12 19.55 -7.14 11.66
N GLY A 13 20.75 -6.60 11.41
CA GLY A 13 21.23 -6.32 10.05
C GLY A 13 20.93 -4.90 9.58
N GLY A 14 20.49 -4.03 10.48
CA GLY A 14 20.11 -2.67 10.16
C GLY A 14 18.67 -2.56 9.71
N LEU A 15 18.21 -1.36 9.49
CA LEU A 15 16.86 -1.13 8.98
C LEU A 15 16.84 -1.36 7.47
N THR A 16 15.80 -2.03 7.00
CA THR A 16 15.61 -2.19 5.57
C THR A 16 15.19 -0.87 4.95
N PHE A 17 15.22 -0.79 3.64
CA PHE A 17 14.77 0.39 2.93
C PHE A 17 13.31 0.75 3.22
N ALA A 18 12.50 -0.26 3.54
CA ALA A 18 11.10 -0.05 3.88
C ALA A 18 10.88 0.29 5.35
N GLY A 19 11.89 0.18 6.19
CA GLY A 19 11.79 0.52 7.61
C GLY A 19 11.88 2.03 7.82
N ASP A 20 11.16 2.53 8.82
CA ASP A 20 11.19 3.93 9.17
C ASP A 20 11.93 4.11 10.49
N SER A 21 13.09 4.76 10.45
CA SER A 21 13.93 4.96 11.63
C SER A 21 13.24 5.80 12.71
N THR A 22 12.18 6.50 12.36
CA THR A 22 11.41 7.33 13.29
C THR A 22 10.17 6.64 13.82
N GLN A 23 9.84 5.47 13.30
CA GLN A 23 8.60 4.76 13.63
C GLN A 23 8.91 3.41 14.28
N LEU A 24 9.63 3.47 15.40
CA LEU A 24 9.97 2.27 16.16
C LEU A 24 9.11 2.21 17.43
N VAL A 25 8.70 1.03 17.83
CA VAL A 25 7.93 0.84 19.04
C VAL A 25 8.49 -0.35 19.81
N VAL A 26 8.76 -0.16 21.09
CA VAL A 26 9.13 -1.26 21.98
C VAL A 26 7.90 -1.64 22.81
N TYR A 27 7.60 -2.92 22.82
CA TYR A 27 6.56 -3.48 23.68
C TYR A 27 7.23 -4.11 24.89
N ARG A 28 6.89 -3.61 26.05
CA ARG A 28 7.48 -4.03 27.33
C ARG A 28 6.40 -4.53 28.26
N MET A 29 6.58 -5.73 28.80
CA MET A 29 5.65 -6.29 29.77
C MET A 29 6.10 -5.95 31.18
N ALA A 30 5.15 -5.54 32.01
CA ALA A 30 5.43 -5.25 33.43
C ALA A 30 5.45 -6.57 34.20
N PHE A 31 6.54 -6.82 34.93
CA PHE A 31 6.69 -8.02 35.75
C PHE A 31 6.56 -7.71 37.26
N GLU A 32 6.49 -6.45 37.61
CA GLU A 32 6.43 -6.02 39.02
C GLU A 32 5.40 -4.90 39.19
N GLY A 33 4.93 -4.72 40.42
CA GLY A 33 4.03 -3.64 40.76
C GLY A 33 2.58 -3.95 40.49
N LEU A 34 1.75 -2.91 40.52
CA LEU A 34 0.31 -3.04 40.36
C LEU A 34 -0.10 -3.37 38.93
N ASN A 35 0.81 -3.17 37.98
CA ASN A 35 0.51 -3.34 36.56
C ASN A 35 1.12 -4.61 35.97
N ILE A 36 1.37 -5.63 36.81
CA ILE A 36 1.92 -6.89 36.34
C ILE A 36 1.06 -7.44 35.20
N GLY A 37 1.72 -7.82 34.10
CA GLY A 37 1.04 -8.38 32.93
C GLY A 37 0.56 -7.36 31.94
N GLU A 38 0.63 -6.07 32.26
CA GLU A 38 0.28 -5.03 31.29
C GLU A 38 1.41 -4.83 30.28
N LEU A 39 1.00 -4.56 29.07
CA LEU A 39 1.91 -4.32 27.96
C LEU A 39 2.04 -2.81 27.75
N GLN A 40 3.26 -2.29 27.85
CA GLN A 40 3.53 -0.89 27.57
C GLN A 40 4.00 -0.72 26.15
N GLU A 41 3.53 0.33 25.49
CA GLU A 41 4.04 0.73 24.18
C GLU A 41 4.99 1.92 24.39
N ILE A 42 6.22 1.76 23.94
CA ILE A 42 7.23 2.82 24.07
C ILE A 42 7.64 3.24 22.67
N PRO A 43 7.15 4.38 22.17
CA PRO A 43 7.55 4.86 20.84
C PRO A 43 8.98 5.41 20.89
N LEU A 44 9.78 5.02 19.92
CA LEU A 44 11.19 5.41 19.87
C LEU A 44 11.55 5.96 18.49
N ASN A 45 12.59 6.78 18.47
CA ASN A 45 13.17 7.31 17.25
C ASN A 45 14.66 6.96 17.27
N LEU A 46 15.14 6.26 16.24
CA LEU A 46 16.53 5.79 16.24
C LEU A 46 17.53 6.91 16.38
N SER A 47 17.28 8.06 15.76
CA SER A 47 18.19 9.20 15.85
C SER A 47 18.24 9.81 17.23
N ARG A 48 17.10 9.85 17.93
CA ARG A 48 17.00 10.45 19.26
C ARG A 48 17.28 9.45 20.37
N ASP A 49 16.78 8.23 20.19
CA ASP A 49 16.72 7.23 21.27
C ASP A 49 17.67 6.05 21.06
N GLY A 50 18.74 6.25 20.29
CA GLY A 50 19.69 5.17 20.00
C GLY A 50 20.31 4.54 21.25
N ASP A 51 20.36 5.28 22.35
CA ASP A 51 20.92 4.81 23.62
C ASP A 51 19.87 4.22 24.58
N PHE A 52 18.62 4.07 24.11
CA PHE A 52 17.56 3.42 24.88
C PHE A 52 17.99 1.99 25.23
N ILE A 53 17.84 1.63 26.50
CA ILE A 53 18.29 0.30 27.00
C ILE A 53 17.10 -0.64 27.04
N PHE A 54 17.28 -1.82 26.41
CA PHE A 54 16.28 -2.86 26.39
C PHE A 54 16.27 -3.64 27.69
N SER A 55 15.09 -4.07 28.10
CA SER A 55 14.89 -4.99 29.22
C SER A 55 14.61 -6.40 28.65
N PRO A 56 14.82 -7.45 29.49
CA PRO A 56 14.49 -8.80 29.05
C PRO A 56 13.04 -8.90 28.57
N PHE A 57 12.83 -9.62 27.48
CA PHE A 57 11.52 -9.86 26.86
C PHE A 57 10.89 -8.64 26.19
N ASP A 58 11.63 -7.54 26.06
CA ASP A 58 11.15 -6.43 25.22
C ASP A 58 11.09 -6.88 23.77
N ALA A 59 10.08 -6.42 23.06
CA ALA A 59 9.93 -6.67 21.63
C ALA A 59 10.00 -5.35 20.85
N LEU A 60 10.86 -5.31 19.84
CA LEU A 60 10.98 -4.14 18.97
C LEU A 60 10.17 -4.36 17.71
N VAL A 61 9.29 -3.43 17.40
CA VAL A 61 8.53 -3.42 16.16
C VAL A 61 8.95 -2.24 15.32
N VAL A 62 9.33 -2.50 14.08
CA VAL A 62 9.71 -1.46 13.13
C VAL A 62 8.53 -1.27 12.18
N ARG A 63 7.94 -0.07 12.19
CA ARG A 63 6.85 0.26 11.29
C ARG A 63 7.42 0.61 9.93
N ARG A 64 6.65 0.31 8.90
CA ARG A 64 7.05 0.66 7.55
C ARG A 64 7.00 2.16 7.34
N LYS A 65 7.90 2.68 6.52
CA LYS A 65 7.87 4.07 6.12
C LYS A 65 6.55 4.36 5.41
N PHE A 66 6.00 5.53 5.72
CA PHE A 66 4.80 5.98 5.02
C PHE A 66 5.06 6.02 3.51
N GLY A 67 4.18 5.38 2.75
CA GLY A 67 4.32 5.30 1.30
C GLY A 67 5.34 4.29 0.82
N PHE A 68 6.03 3.61 1.73
CA PHE A 68 7.05 2.62 1.38
C PHE A 68 6.59 1.20 1.68
N GLU A 69 5.40 0.88 1.23
CA GLU A 69 4.83 -0.45 1.39
C GLU A 69 5.21 -1.33 0.21
N PHE A 70 4.86 -2.62 0.27
CA PHE A 70 5.02 -3.49 -0.88
C PHE A 70 4.26 -2.88 -2.05
N GLN A 71 4.93 -2.78 -3.20
CA GLN A 71 4.30 -2.18 -4.36
C GLN A 71 3.12 -3.03 -4.80
N GLU A 72 1.95 -2.41 -4.88
CA GLU A 72 0.74 -3.05 -5.33
C GLU A 72 0.44 -2.64 -6.76
N PHE A 73 -0.24 -3.51 -7.49
CA PHE A 73 -0.45 -3.33 -8.92
C PHE A 73 -1.90 -3.51 -9.30
N VAL A 74 -2.27 -2.83 -10.37
CA VAL A 74 -3.52 -3.04 -11.09
C VAL A 74 -3.15 -3.29 -12.55
N SER A 75 -4.09 -3.80 -13.35
CA SER A 75 -3.80 -4.06 -14.75
C SER A 75 -4.91 -3.54 -15.64
N ILE A 76 -4.52 -3.22 -16.88
CA ILE A 76 -5.45 -2.81 -17.92
C ILE A 76 -5.07 -3.53 -19.20
N LYS A 77 -6.06 -4.12 -19.85
CA LYS A 77 -5.89 -4.89 -21.08
C LYS A 77 -6.78 -4.35 -22.18
N GLY A 78 -6.42 -4.65 -23.41
CA GLY A 78 -7.22 -4.31 -24.57
C GLY A 78 -6.85 -2.98 -25.18
N GLU A 79 -7.85 -2.20 -25.56
CA GLU A 79 -7.67 -1.06 -26.45
C GLU A 79 -7.31 0.24 -25.73
N VAL A 80 -6.13 0.25 -25.14
CA VAL A 80 -5.48 1.46 -24.63
C VAL A 80 -4.11 1.56 -25.29
N ALA A 81 -3.50 2.75 -25.24
CA ALA A 81 -2.21 2.97 -25.88
C ALA A 81 -1.12 2.04 -25.33
N TYR A 82 -1.08 1.87 -24.02
CA TYR A 82 -0.05 1.05 -23.35
C TYR A 82 -0.68 0.11 -22.34
N PRO A 83 -1.21 -1.04 -22.80
CA PRO A 83 -1.78 -2.02 -21.87
C PRO A 83 -0.69 -2.67 -21.03
N GLY A 84 -1.07 -3.12 -19.84
CA GLY A 84 -0.13 -3.78 -18.95
C GLY A 84 -0.45 -3.58 -17.50
N ARG A 85 0.53 -3.87 -16.65
CA ARG A 85 0.45 -3.69 -15.22
C ARG A 85 0.97 -2.32 -14.82
N TYR A 86 0.27 -1.70 -13.88
CA TYR A 86 0.64 -0.37 -13.39
C TYR A 86 0.69 -0.37 -11.87
N ALA A 87 1.63 0.38 -11.32
CA ALA A 87 1.72 0.58 -9.89
C ALA A 87 0.48 1.33 -9.41
N LEU A 88 -0.09 0.87 -8.31
CA LEU A 88 -1.27 1.49 -7.72
C LEU A 88 -0.87 2.45 -6.61
N ARG A 89 -1.38 3.68 -6.65
CA ARG A 89 -1.28 4.64 -5.58
C ARG A 89 -2.61 4.70 -4.85
N GLU A 90 -2.55 4.99 -3.57
CA GLU A 90 -3.76 5.14 -2.76
C GLU A 90 -4.68 6.22 -3.36
N GLY A 91 -5.95 5.88 -3.48
CA GLY A 91 -6.95 6.81 -4.00
C GLY A 91 -7.06 6.87 -5.50
N GLU A 92 -6.24 6.13 -6.24
CA GLU A 92 -6.33 6.14 -7.70
C GLU A 92 -7.61 5.48 -8.19
N THR A 93 -8.17 6.04 -9.25
CA THR A 93 -9.44 5.59 -9.83
C THR A 93 -9.22 4.99 -11.20
N VAL A 94 -10.29 4.42 -11.75
CA VAL A 94 -10.30 3.89 -13.13
C VAL A 94 -9.83 4.94 -14.13
N LYS A 95 -10.30 6.18 -13.98
CA LYS A 95 -9.91 7.27 -14.86
C LYS A 95 -8.40 7.54 -14.82
N ASP A 96 -7.83 7.49 -13.62
CA ASP A 96 -6.39 7.69 -13.45
C ASP A 96 -5.59 6.60 -14.15
N LEU A 97 -6.04 5.34 -14.06
CA LEU A 97 -5.36 4.25 -14.73
C LEU A 97 -5.41 4.39 -16.25
N ILE A 98 -6.56 4.77 -16.79
CA ILE A 98 -6.68 4.96 -18.25
C ILE A 98 -5.74 6.07 -18.71
N ARG A 99 -5.63 7.14 -17.93
CA ARG A 99 -4.72 8.23 -18.23
C ARG A 99 -3.26 7.76 -18.23
N LYS A 100 -2.87 6.96 -17.25
CA LYS A 100 -1.52 6.39 -17.20
C LYS A 100 -1.22 5.50 -18.39
N ALA A 101 -2.24 4.77 -18.85
CA ALA A 101 -2.10 3.86 -19.99
C ALA A 101 -2.13 4.58 -21.34
N GLY A 102 -2.14 5.91 -21.32
CA GLY A 102 -2.08 6.71 -22.53
C GLY A 102 -3.42 6.97 -23.20
N GLY A 103 -4.53 6.58 -22.55
CA GLY A 103 -5.86 6.78 -23.10
C GLY A 103 -6.31 5.65 -24.01
N LEU A 104 -7.55 5.76 -24.48
CA LEU A 104 -8.17 4.75 -25.35
C LEU A 104 -7.66 4.87 -26.78
N THR A 105 -7.58 3.73 -27.47
CA THR A 105 -7.30 3.73 -28.91
C THR A 105 -8.57 4.05 -29.70
N SER A 106 -8.41 4.29 -30.98
CA SER A 106 -9.57 4.54 -31.88
C SER A 106 -10.44 3.30 -32.06
N GLU A 107 -9.92 2.11 -31.75
CA GLU A 107 -10.64 0.86 -31.89
C GLU A 107 -11.37 0.45 -30.62
N ALA A 108 -11.26 1.23 -29.56
CA ALA A 108 -11.85 0.89 -28.27
C ALA A 108 -13.37 1.00 -28.29
N PHE A 109 -14.02 0.05 -27.61
CA PHE A 109 -15.45 0.12 -27.33
C PHE A 109 -15.64 0.43 -25.84
N PRO A 110 -15.61 1.70 -25.47
CA PRO A 110 -15.57 2.08 -24.04
C PRO A 110 -16.88 1.82 -23.29
N GLN A 111 -17.99 1.63 -23.99
CA GLN A 111 -19.27 1.35 -23.35
C GLN A 111 -19.38 -0.07 -22.83
N ALA A 112 -18.53 -0.98 -23.34
CA ALA A 112 -18.58 -2.40 -22.98
C ALA A 112 -17.33 -2.85 -22.22
N ALA A 113 -16.63 -1.94 -21.58
CA ALA A 113 -15.47 -2.29 -20.76
C ALA A 113 -15.91 -3.12 -19.55
N THR A 114 -15.02 -3.99 -19.09
CA THR A 114 -15.29 -4.79 -17.91
C THR A 114 -14.28 -4.44 -16.82
N PHE A 115 -14.76 -4.50 -15.59
CA PHE A 115 -13.97 -4.29 -14.38
C PHE A 115 -14.05 -5.56 -13.56
N GLN A 116 -12.90 -6.12 -13.23
CA GLN A 116 -12.82 -7.35 -12.46
C GLN A 116 -12.05 -7.12 -11.17
N ARG A 117 -12.65 -7.54 -10.06
CA ARG A 117 -12.02 -7.46 -8.74
C ARG A 117 -11.91 -8.87 -8.18
N GLN A 118 -10.75 -9.18 -7.64
CA GLN A 118 -10.49 -10.51 -7.11
C GLN A 118 -11.50 -10.84 -6.01
N GLY A 119 -12.15 -12.00 -6.14
CA GLY A 119 -13.15 -12.44 -5.16
C GLY A 119 -14.53 -11.80 -5.29
N LYS A 120 -14.69 -10.81 -6.17
CA LYS A 120 -15.96 -10.09 -6.33
C LYS A 120 -16.61 -10.27 -7.70
N GLY A 121 -15.88 -10.89 -8.64
CA GLY A 121 -16.42 -11.11 -9.97
C GLY A 121 -16.18 -9.95 -10.92
N ARG A 122 -16.97 -9.93 -11.98
CA ARG A 122 -16.79 -9.00 -13.10
C ARG A 122 -18.06 -8.20 -13.31
N ILE A 123 -17.90 -6.90 -13.55
CA ILE A 123 -19.02 -6.03 -13.90
C ILE A 123 -18.70 -5.25 -15.18
N PHE A 124 -19.73 -4.81 -15.87
CA PHE A 124 -19.57 -3.90 -17.00
C PHE A 124 -19.54 -2.46 -16.47
N ILE A 125 -18.65 -1.67 -17.04
CA ILE A 125 -18.55 -0.24 -16.70
C ILE A 125 -18.51 0.55 -18.01
N SER A 126 -19.01 1.79 -17.96
CA SER A 126 -18.94 2.68 -19.10
C SER A 126 -17.78 3.64 -18.92
N ILE A 127 -16.70 3.36 -19.63
CA ILE A 127 -15.52 4.24 -19.60
C ILE A 127 -15.87 5.61 -20.18
N GLU A 128 -16.76 5.64 -21.19
CA GLU A 128 -17.21 6.89 -21.77
C GLU A 128 -17.79 7.83 -20.70
N LYS A 129 -18.67 7.30 -19.85
CA LYS A 129 -19.27 8.09 -18.77
C LYS A 129 -18.24 8.53 -17.74
N ILE A 130 -17.32 7.64 -17.41
CA ILE A 130 -16.26 7.92 -16.44
C ILE A 130 -15.39 9.08 -16.94
N LEU A 131 -14.99 9.04 -18.19
CA LEU A 131 -14.11 10.06 -18.76
C LEU A 131 -14.83 11.41 -18.94
N ARG A 132 -16.14 11.35 -19.22
CA ARG A 132 -16.93 12.57 -19.47
C ARG A 132 -17.20 13.37 -18.20
N SER A 133 -17.49 12.70 -17.09
CA SER A 133 -17.80 13.38 -15.84
C SER A 133 -16.78 13.01 -14.77
N GLY A 134 -15.91 13.94 -14.44
CA GLY A 134 -14.80 13.69 -13.54
C GLY A 134 -15.17 13.25 -12.11
N GLY A 135 -16.45 13.31 -11.73
CA GLY A 135 -16.88 12.94 -10.39
C GLY A 135 -17.97 11.88 -10.36
N SER A 136 -18.13 11.14 -11.42
CA SER A 136 -19.16 10.10 -11.50
C SER A 136 -18.92 8.98 -10.48
N TYR A 137 -19.99 8.47 -9.89
CA TYR A 137 -19.90 7.29 -9.03
C TYR A 137 -19.43 6.05 -9.79
N GLU A 138 -19.47 6.08 -11.10
CA GLU A 138 -18.92 5.00 -11.94
C GLU A 138 -17.38 5.06 -12.00
N ASN A 139 -16.78 6.16 -11.58
CA ASN A 139 -15.33 6.29 -11.51
C ASN A 139 -14.82 5.63 -10.25
N ILE A 140 -14.63 4.34 -10.33
CA ILE A 140 -14.35 3.46 -9.19
C ILE A 140 -12.92 3.66 -8.69
N GLU A 141 -12.75 3.72 -7.37
CA GLU A 141 -11.44 3.68 -6.75
C GLU A 141 -10.87 2.27 -6.90
N MET A 142 -9.64 2.18 -7.38
CA MET A 142 -9.00 0.90 -7.65
C MET A 142 -8.37 0.32 -6.40
N LEU A 143 -8.43 -1.01 -6.28
CA LEU A 143 -7.79 -1.77 -5.23
C LEU A 143 -6.76 -2.72 -5.83
N PRO A 144 -5.79 -3.20 -5.02
CA PRO A 144 -4.76 -4.10 -5.54
C PRO A 144 -5.36 -5.31 -6.25
N GLY A 145 -4.80 -5.63 -7.40
CA GLY A 145 -5.25 -6.78 -8.19
C GLY A 145 -6.42 -6.51 -9.12
N ASP A 146 -7.00 -5.32 -9.08
CA ASP A 146 -8.09 -4.96 -9.99
C ASP A 146 -7.62 -4.98 -11.44
N GLN A 147 -8.52 -5.34 -12.34
CA GLN A 147 -8.24 -5.42 -13.76
C GLN A 147 -9.34 -4.77 -14.57
N ILE A 148 -8.95 -4.01 -15.58
CA ILE A 148 -9.87 -3.41 -16.53
C ILE A 148 -9.57 -4.01 -17.89
N ILE A 149 -10.63 -4.37 -18.63
CA ILE A 149 -10.51 -4.87 -19.98
C ILE A 149 -11.34 -3.99 -20.90
N ILE A 150 -10.71 -3.43 -21.91
CA ILE A 150 -11.38 -2.55 -22.87
C ILE A 150 -11.43 -3.26 -24.21
N PRO A 151 -12.62 -3.70 -24.64
CA PRO A 151 -12.74 -4.46 -25.88
C PRO A 151 -12.65 -3.59 -27.12
N THR A 152 -12.50 -4.25 -28.25
CA THR A 152 -12.58 -3.60 -29.55
C THR A 152 -14.03 -3.38 -29.94
N LYS A 153 -14.23 -2.51 -30.93
CA LYS A 153 -15.57 -2.21 -31.48
C LYS A 153 -16.23 -3.37 -32.20
N ASP A 154 -15.45 -4.33 -32.67
CA ASP A 154 -15.97 -5.48 -33.43
C ASP A 154 -16.38 -6.62 -32.55
#